data_c5e72458b56dc86729d0ab655305d16a
#
_entry.id   c5e72458b56dc86729d0ab655305d16a
#
_cell.length_a   1.000
_cell.length_b   1.000
_cell.length_c   1.000
_cell.angle_alpha   90.00
_cell.angle_beta   90.00
_cell.angle_gamma   90.00
#
_symmetry.space_group_name_H-M   'P 1'
#
loop_
_entity.id
_entity.type
_entity.pdbx_description
1 polymer ?
#
loop_
_entity_poly.entity_id
_entity_poly.type
_entity_poly.pdbx_seq_one_letter_code
_entity_poly.pdbx_strand_id
1 'polypeptide(L)'
;MSRHSEDKGASGGGEHPSVETGGPKPRWPRRRLLRWALGMVPVVAGGGWVATEWLDGRWDGPKQESDEEAWADSFTYGVSLACFSNNPLVESGLGSLLQSSMPSRPARLLGACRALETGNGNRVRWHLAAPGIRDTPEARLLLELAERRPHAPDWRHAFFDTWQALGRPDFRKSTILPQPLGMNLVLDDIEARWETATEAQRFALVPLHLSGMEPHQEWILEQVRASSSVPLLMALREQLLGLGAEAPLHQRLLPPVEERLGQLAGPSPQTLQLALVPFLAGSAFNAPFERRDLETLEKLVALPVWKQPASETFFLEMRTLFDGLLLAPGHHALLMASSAQSESLGAWLMSRAKVSKAHLTGTDPQWLGKLLWEVGARLREQGSNLEMDLGLKLQMLGSALTGHSSTREQSIGAWMELGQWEDAVKQAAFYRWPLASLQEESCAPRARDERLWMKAFAGRGELP
;
A
#
# COMPACT_ATOMS: atom_id res chain seq x y z
N MET A 1 -64.24 -64.86 -25.12
CA MET A 1 -65.32 -63.87 -25.33
C MET A 1 -64.61 -62.48 -25.25
N SER A 2 -64.36 -61.93 -26.41
CA SER A 2 -65.02 -60.72 -26.98
C SER A 2 -64.74 -59.46 -26.14
N ARG A 3 -64.24 -58.41 -26.61
CA ARG A 3 -64.11 -57.63 -27.86
C ARG A 3 -63.22 -56.40 -27.53
N HIS A 4 -62.31 -56.06 -28.40
CA HIS A 4 -62.27 -54.82 -29.18
C HIS A 4 -62.63 -53.53 -28.44
N SER A 5 -61.69 -52.59 -28.39
CA SER A 5 -61.70 -51.41 -29.27
C SER A 5 -60.48 -50.58 -29.14
N GLU A 6 -59.99 -50.21 -30.33
CA GLU A 6 -59.05 -49.14 -30.65
C GLU A 6 -59.51 -47.76 -30.07
N ASP A 7 -58.61 -46.91 -29.70
CA ASP A 7 -58.48 -45.67 -30.45
C ASP A 7 -57.14 -44.84 -30.07
N LYS A 8 -56.51 -44.41 -31.07
CA LYS A 8 -55.60 -43.31 -31.38
C LYS A 8 -55.25 -42.29 -30.32
N GLY A 9 -53.93 -42.04 -30.19
CA GLY A 9 -53.31 -40.83 -30.66
C GLY A 9 -53.24 -39.65 -29.69
N ALA A 10 -52.03 -39.32 -29.25
CA ALA A 10 -51.51 -37.99 -29.33
C ALA A 10 -50.09 -37.92 -28.75
N SER A 11 -49.17 -37.59 -29.62
CA SER A 11 -47.83 -37.15 -29.27
C SER A 11 -47.91 -35.87 -28.44
N GLY A 12 -47.26 -35.87 -27.27
CA GLY A 12 -47.03 -34.66 -26.46
C GLY A 12 -45.60 -34.71 -25.95
N GLY A 13 -44.71 -34.09 -26.67
CA GLY A 13 -43.33 -33.86 -26.27
C GLY A 13 -43.30 -33.01 -25.01
N GLY A 14 -42.86 -33.60 -23.92
CA GLY A 14 -42.52 -32.87 -22.70
C GLY A 14 -41.13 -32.28 -22.83
N GLU A 15 -41.07 -31.04 -23.22
CA GLU A 15 -39.88 -30.23 -23.06
C GLU A 15 -39.58 -30.07 -21.59
N HIS A 16 -38.46 -30.62 -21.13
CA HIS A 16 -37.84 -30.25 -19.87
C HIS A 16 -37.31 -28.84 -19.98
N PRO A 17 -37.70 -27.87 -19.16
CA PRO A 17 -37.01 -26.59 -19.07
C PRO A 17 -35.67 -26.85 -18.40
N SER A 18 -34.60 -26.78 -19.19
CA SER A 18 -33.26 -26.58 -18.69
C SER A 18 -33.21 -25.23 -17.97
N VAL A 19 -33.11 -25.26 -16.66
CA VAL A 19 -32.85 -24.09 -15.81
C VAL A 19 -31.41 -23.61 -16.11
N GLU A 20 -31.29 -22.69 -17.04
CA GLU A 20 -30.07 -21.85 -17.15
C GLU A 20 -29.99 -20.93 -15.95
N THR A 21 -29.31 -21.38 -14.89
CA THR A 21 -28.81 -20.50 -13.81
C THR A 21 -27.52 -19.86 -14.20
N GLY A 22 -27.54 -19.06 -15.27
CA GLY A 22 -26.49 -18.17 -15.67
C GLY A 22 -26.88 -16.73 -15.39
N GLY A 23 -26.87 -16.31 -14.14
CA GLY A 23 -26.93 -14.89 -13.81
C GLY A 23 -25.75 -14.15 -14.45
N PRO A 24 -25.95 -12.94 -15.01
CA PRO A 24 -24.86 -12.18 -15.59
C PRO A 24 -23.80 -11.92 -14.52
N LYS A 25 -22.59 -12.46 -14.71
CA LYS A 25 -21.44 -12.10 -13.90
C LYS A 25 -21.27 -10.58 -13.98
N PRO A 26 -21.22 -9.85 -12.86
CA PRO A 26 -21.08 -8.41 -12.88
C PRO A 26 -19.77 -8.07 -13.56
N ARG A 27 -19.85 -7.55 -14.79
CA ARG A 27 -18.72 -6.94 -15.49
C ARG A 27 -18.50 -5.58 -14.89
N TRP A 28 -17.62 -5.48 -13.92
CA TRP A 28 -17.21 -4.21 -13.35
C TRP A 28 -16.54 -3.34 -14.41
N PRO A 29 -16.89 -2.07 -14.53
CA PRO A 29 -16.20 -1.16 -15.43
C PRO A 29 -14.76 -0.97 -14.91
N ARG A 30 -13.79 -1.61 -15.58
CA ARG A 30 -12.34 -1.53 -15.29
C ARG A 30 -11.85 -0.10 -15.04
N ARG A 31 -12.52 0.90 -15.61
CA ARG A 31 -12.24 2.34 -15.43
C ARG A 31 -12.44 2.86 -14.01
N ARG A 32 -13.30 2.26 -13.18
CA ARG A 32 -13.46 2.68 -11.76
C ARG A 32 -12.34 2.12 -10.89
N LEU A 33 -11.87 0.90 -11.13
CA LEU A 33 -10.76 0.29 -10.40
C LEU A 33 -9.43 1.03 -10.67
N LEU A 34 -9.16 1.45 -11.91
CA LEU A 34 -7.98 2.26 -12.24
C LEU A 34 -7.94 3.61 -11.51
N ARG A 35 -9.07 4.27 -11.32
CA ARG A 35 -9.13 5.54 -10.56
C ARG A 35 -8.75 5.38 -9.09
N TRP A 36 -9.04 4.23 -8.49
CA TRP A 36 -8.70 3.95 -7.10
C TRP A 36 -7.26 3.47 -6.92
N ALA A 37 -6.74 2.67 -7.86
CA ALA A 37 -5.34 2.25 -7.85
C ALA A 37 -4.37 3.44 -7.98
N LEU A 38 -4.72 4.44 -8.79
CA LEU A 38 -3.94 5.69 -8.94
C LEU A 38 -4.02 6.59 -7.68
N GLY A 39 -5.08 6.50 -6.91
CA GLY A 39 -5.22 7.26 -5.65
C GLY A 39 -4.39 6.70 -4.49
N MET A 40 -4.06 5.41 -4.49
CA MET A 40 -3.36 4.75 -3.36
C MET A 40 -1.88 4.43 -3.62
N VAL A 41 -1.41 4.40 -4.87
CA VAL A 41 0.02 4.25 -5.21
C VAL A 41 0.90 5.34 -4.57
N PRO A 42 0.45 6.59 -4.41
CA PRO A 42 1.19 7.62 -3.68
C PRO A 42 1.37 7.33 -2.19
N VAL A 43 0.48 6.56 -1.56
CA VAL A 43 0.55 6.27 -0.11
C VAL A 43 1.75 5.39 0.24
N VAL A 44 2.15 4.47 -0.63
CA VAL A 44 3.28 3.55 -0.38
C VAL A 44 4.61 4.08 -0.93
N ALA A 45 4.58 4.90 -1.99
CA ALA A 45 5.79 5.39 -2.66
C ALA A 45 6.01 6.90 -2.55
N GLY A 46 5.08 7.66 -2.02
CA GLY A 46 5.14 9.12 -2.02
C GLY A 46 4.07 9.82 -1.17
N GLY A 47 3.75 9.26 0.01
CA GLY A 47 2.74 9.85 0.93
C GLY A 47 2.94 11.34 1.24
N GLY A 48 4.17 11.85 1.06
CA GLY A 48 4.46 13.28 1.22
C GLY A 48 3.86 14.18 0.12
N TRP A 49 3.76 13.70 -1.13
CA TRP A 49 3.39 14.58 -2.26
C TRP A 49 1.88 14.82 -2.36
N VAL A 50 1.08 13.78 -2.21
CA VAL A 50 -0.39 13.92 -2.27
C VAL A 50 -0.92 14.73 -1.08
N ALA A 51 -0.33 14.54 0.10
CA ALA A 51 -0.71 15.33 1.27
C ALA A 51 -0.37 16.81 1.12
N THR A 52 0.74 17.18 0.46
CA THR A 52 1.10 18.58 0.22
C THR A 52 0.22 19.23 -0.84
N GLU A 53 -0.09 18.58 -1.95
CA GLU A 53 -1.00 19.14 -2.98
C GLU A 53 -2.44 19.25 -2.49
N TRP A 54 -2.90 18.27 -1.72
CA TRP A 54 -4.22 18.31 -1.10
C TRP A 54 -4.32 19.40 -0.03
N LEU A 55 -3.27 19.60 0.77
CA LEU A 55 -3.18 20.65 1.80
C LEU A 55 -3.07 22.07 1.21
N ASP A 56 -2.47 22.19 0.01
CA ASP A 56 -2.33 23.47 -0.68
C ASP A 56 -3.54 23.83 -1.57
N GLY A 57 -4.54 22.95 -1.68
CA GLY A 57 -5.72 23.14 -2.52
C GLY A 57 -5.43 23.18 -4.03
N ARG A 58 -4.29 22.65 -4.45
CA ARG A 58 -3.83 22.66 -5.87
C ARG A 58 -4.16 21.40 -6.65
N TRP A 59 -5.01 20.53 -6.13
CA TRP A 59 -5.33 19.31 -6.86
C TRP A 59 -6.35 19.57 -7.97
N ASP A 60 -5.88 19.63 -9.19
CA ASP A 60 -6.68 19.72 -10.43
C ASP A 60 -7.20 18.37 -10.90
N GLY A 61 -7.43 17.39 -10.05
CA GLY A 61 -7.93 16.07 -10.42
C GLY A 61 -7.01 15.27 -11.38
N PRO A 62 -7.21 13.97 -11.52
CA PRO A 62 -6.41 13.17 -12.44
C PRO A 62 -6.64 13.58 -13.89
N LYS A 63 -5.55 13.91 -14.61
CA LYS A 63 -5.58 14.12 -16.06
C LYS A 63 -6.16 12.88 -16.74
N GLN A 64 -7.00 13.09 -17.73
CA GLN A 64 -7.59 12.01 -18.52
C GLN A 64 -6.47 11.39 -19.37
N GLU A 65 -6.04 10.17 -19.00
CA GLU A 65 -5.03 9.42 -19.75
C GLU A 65 -5.54 9.05 -21.14
N SER A 66 -4.66 9.03 -22.13
CA SER A 66 -4.99 8.55 -23.46
C SER A 66 -5.24 7.03 -23.45
N ASP A 67 -6.09 6.52 -24.36
CA ASP A 67 -6.37 5.08 -24.45
C ASP A 67 -5.09 4.26 -24.74
N GLU A 68 -4.05 4.84 -25.34
CA GLU A 68 -2.75 4.22 -25.56
C GLU A 68 -1.91 4.09 -24.29
N GLU A 69 -1.93 5.10 -23.40
CA GLU A 69 -1.27 5.03 -22.08
C GLU A 69 -1.94 3.99 -21.18
N ALA A 70 -3.27 3.93 -21.17
CA ALA A 70 -4.03 2.93 -20.43
C ALA A 70 -3.79 1.51 -20.96
N TRP A 71 -3.52 1.35 -22.27
CA TRP A 71 -3.18 0.06 -22.87
C TRP A 71 -1.74 -0.37 -22.53
N ALA A 72 -0.79 0.57 -22.58
CA ALA A 72 0.61 0.34 -22.18
C ALA A 72 0.70 -0.04 -20.69
N ASP A 73 -0.08 0.58 -19.83
CA ASP A 73 -0.14 0.25 -18.40
C ASP A 73 -0.76 -1.13 -18.16
N SER A 74 -1.81 -1.50 -18.89
CA SER A 74 -2.42 -2.84 -18.80
C SER A 74 -1.48 -3.95 -19.28
N PHE A 75 -0.67 -3.69 -20.30
CA PHE A 75 0.33 -4.62 -20.81
C PHE A 75 1.49 -4.77 -19.81
N THR A 76 1.98 -3.66 -19.29
CA THR A 76 3.04 -3.62 -18.27
C THR A 76 2.60 -4.33 -16.99
N TYR A 77 1.33 -4.22 -16.63
CA TYR A 77 0.72 -4.89 -15.50
C TYR A 77 0.69 -6.43 -15.68
N GLY A 78 0.21 -6.94 -16.80
CA GLY A 78 0.24 -8.38 -17.10
C GLY A 78 1.65 -8.97 -17.09
N VAL A 79 2.63 -8.17 -17.51
CA VAL A 79 4.05 -8.49 -17.50
C VAL A 79 4.63 -8.53 -16.08
N SER A 80 4.20 -7.63 -15.19
CA SER A 80 4.64 -7.61 -13.79
C SER A 80 4.07 -8.78 -12.98
N LEU A 81 2.79 -9.14 -13.21
CA LEU A 81 2.17 -10.36 -12.66
C LEU A 81 2.98 -11.61 -12.99
N ALA A 82 3.51 -11.70 -14.21
CA ALA A 82 4.32 -12.81 -14.65
C ALA A 82 5.58 -13.03 -13.81
N CYS A 83 6.14 -12.00 -13.20
CA CYS A 83 7.34 -12.11 -12.37
C CYS A 83 7.09 -12.78 -11.02
N PHE A 84 5.90 -12.55 -10.44
CA PHE A 84 5.54 -13.05 -9.11
C PHE A 84 4.77 -14.37 -9.14
N SER A 85 4.35 -14.81 -10.31
CA SER A 85 3.53 -16.00 -10.48
C SER A 85 4.35 -17.15 -11.10
N ASN A 86 4.43 -18.27 -10.39
CA ASN A 86 4.81 -19.55 -10.98
C ASN A 86 3.64 -20.19 -11.75
N ASN A 87 2.62 -19.38 -12.11
CA ASN A 87 1.46 -19.86 -12.83
C ASN A 87 1.87 -20.25 -14.28
N PRO A 88 1.63 -21.50 -14.72
CA PRO A 88 1.96 -21.97 -16.06
C PRO A 88 1.33 -21.14 -17.18
N LEU A 89 0.15 -20.54 -16.94
CA LEU A 89 -0.53 -19.67 -17.91
C LEU A 89 0.22 -18.35 -18.11
N VAL A 90 0.79 -17.80 -17.04
CA VAL A 90 1.60 -16.59 -17.09
C VAL A 90 2.94 -16.89 -17.75
N GLU A 91 3.55 -18.07 -17.47
CA GLU A 91 4.74 -18.53 -18.16
C GLU A 91 4.50 -18.73 -19.65
N SER A 92 3.37 -19.32 -20.02
CA SER A 92 2.94 -19.50 -21.40
C SER A 92 2.71 -18.15 -22.09
N GLY A 93 2.06 -17.18 -21.43
CA GLY A 93 1.87 -15.83 -21.95
C GLY A 93 3.19 -15.08 -22.15
N LEU A 94 4.09 -15.12 -21.19
CA LEU A 94 5.44 -14.57 -21.32
C LEU A 94 6.24 -15.31 -22.40
N GLY A 95 6.15 -16.64 -22.46
CA GLY A 95 6.76 -17.44 -23.50
C GLY A 95 6.29 -17.02 -24.89
N SER A 96 4.99 -16.79 -25.08
CA SER A 96 4.42 -16.31 -26.35
C SER A 96 4.90 -14.91 -26.71
N LEU A 97 5.00 -14.00 -25.75
CA LEU A 97 5.54 -12.65 -25.96
C LEU A 97 7.03 -12.67 -26.34
N LEU A 98 7.81 -13.58 -25.75
CA LEU A 98 9.24 -13.72 -26.04
C LEU A 98 9.49 -14.49 -27.35
N GLN A 99 8.55 -15.30 -27.81
CA GLN A 99 8.59 -16.04 -29.08
C GLN A 99 8.12 -15.21 -30.27
N SER A 100 7.54 -14.02 -30.02
CA SER A 100 7.23 -13.11 -31.12
C SER A 100 8.48 -12.79 -31.95
N SER A 101 8.34 -12.55 -33.23
CA SER A 101 9.44 -12.28 -34.15
C SER A 101 10.31 -11.07 -33.74
N MET A 102 9.75 -10.14 -32.95
CA MET A 102 10.46 -9.01 -32.33
C MET A 102 9.89 -8.74 -30.93
N PRO A 103 10.36 -9.41 -29.86
CA PRO A 103 9.94 -9.11 -28.52
C PRO A 103 10.26 -7.65 -28.14
N SER A 104 9.28 -6.96 -27.51
CA SER A 104 9.47 -5.58 -27.06
C SER A 104 10.62 -5.48 -26.04
N ARG A 105 11.19 -4.27 -25.89
CA ARG A 105 12.24 -4.01 -24.88
C ARG A 105 11.80 -4.37 -23.46
N PRO A 106 10.59 -3.97 -22.99
CA PRO A 106 10.10 -4.40 -21.68
C PRO A 106 9.98 -5.92 -21.53
N ALA A 107 9.50 -6.64 -22.56
CA ALA A 107 9.42 -8.10 -22.52
C ALA A 107 10.79 -8.78 -22.38
N ARG A 108 11.82 -8.25 -23.06
CA ARG A 108 13.19 -8.74 -22.93
C ARG A 108 13.79 -8.47 -21.56
N LEU A 109 13.57 -7.28 -21.01
CA LEU A 109 13.99 -6.92 -19.65
C LEU A 109 13.38 -7.91 -18.64
N LEU A 110 12.08 -8.14 -18.74
CA LEU A 110 11.38 -9.09 -17.90
C LEU A 110 11.92 -10.51 -18.02
N GLY A 111 12.17 -10.98 -19.25
CA GLY A 111 12.80 -12.28 -19.47
C GLY A 111 14.18 -12.37 -18.84
N ALA A 112 14.96 -11.28 -18.87
CA ALA A 112 16.25 -11.20 -18.20
C ALA A 112 16.11 -11.25 -16.67
N CYS A 113 15.18 -10.49 -16.08
CA CYS A 113 14.91 -10.53 -14.64
C CYS A 113 14.51 -11.94 -14.18
N ARG A 114 13.61 -12.61 -14.92
CA ARG A 114 13.20 -13.98 -14.59
C ARG A 114 14.35 -14.99 -14.74
N ALA A 115 15.17 -14.85 -15.77
CA ALA A 115 16.35 -15.67 -15.93
C ALA A 115 17.36 -15.46 -14.79
N LEU A 116 17.45 -14.23 -14.28
CA LEU A 116 18.31 -13.87 -13.16
C LEU A 116 17.79 -14.51 -11.84
N GLU A 117 16.50 -14.46 -11.59
CA GLU A 117 15.85 -15.10 -10.43
C GLU A 117 16.09 -16.63 -10.40
N THR A 118 16.14 -17.26 -11.56
CA THR A 118 16.45 -18.70 -11.70
C THR A 118 17.93 -19.02 -11.78
N GLY A 119 18.83 -18.04 -11.64
CA GLY A 119 20.28 -18.22 -11.69
C GLY A 119 20.83 -18.52 -13.09
N ASN A 120 20.05 -18.29 -14.15
CA ASN A 120 20.46 -18.61 -15.53
C ASN A 120 21.15 -17.40 -16.21
N GLY A 121 22.41 -17.15 -15.87
CA GLY A 121 23.19 -16.03 -16.40
C GLY A 121 23.34 -16.03 -17.94
N ASN A 122 23.39 -17.22 -18.59
CA ASN A 122 23.45 -17.29 -20.06
C ASN A 122 22.15 -16.74 -20.68
N ARG A 123 21.01 -17.07 -20.11
CA ARG A 123 19.71 -16.60 -20.58
C ARG A 123 19.53 -15.10 -20.31
N VAL A 124 20.06 -14.58 -19.20
CA VAL A 124 20.15 -13.13 -18.93
C VAL A 124 20.88 -12.43 -20.07
N ARG A 125 22.12 -12.89 -20.40
CA ARG A 125 22.91 -12.32 -21.49
C ARG A 125 22.20 -12.41 -22.83
N TRP A 126 21.53 -13.51 -23.12
CA TRP A 126 20.77 -13.67 -24.36
C TRP A 126 19.62 -12.65 -24.50
N HIS A 127 18.84 -12.45 -23.46
CA HIS A 127 17.76 -11.46 -23.49
C HIS A 127 18.29 -10.03 -23.68
N LEU A 128 19.41 -9.69 -23.02
CA LEU A 128 19.97 -8.34 -23.01
C LEU A 128 20.88 -8.05 -24.23
N ALA A 129 21.28 -9.06 -25.00
CA ALA A 129 22.10 -8.89 -26.21
C ALA A 129 21.31 -8.25 -27.38
N ALA A 130 20.00 -8.15 -27.31
CA ALA A 130 19.17 -7.66 -28.40
C ALA A 130 19.42 -6.17 -28.73
N PRO A 131 19.33 -5.78 -30.01
CA PRO A 131 19.41 -4.38 -30.39
C PRO A 131 18.37 -3.53 -29.66
N GLY A 132 18.80 -2.35 -29.23
CA GLY A 132 17.93 -1.38 -28.54
C GLY A 132 17.77 -1.59 -27.04
N ILE A 133 18.23 -2.69 -26.44
CA ILE A 133 18.31 -2.89 -25.00
C ILE A 133 19.76 -3.01 -24.51
N ARG A 134 20.64 -3.60 -25.31
CA ARG A 134 22.02 -3.93 -24.95
C ARG A 134 22.80 -2.80 -24.27
N ASP A 135 22.64 -1.58 -24.79
CA ASP A 135 23.43 -0.42 -24.34
C ASP A 135 22.71 0.45 -23.32
N THR A 136 21.54 -0.02 -22.84
CA THR A 136 20.76 0.70 -21.82
C THR A 136 21.38 0.55 -20.43
N PRO A 137 21.21 1.56 -19.55
CA PRO A 137 21.69 1.46 -18.17
C PRO A 137 21.01 0.31 -17.40
N GLU A 138 19.77 -0.03 -17.73
CA GLU A 138 19.02 -1.15 -17.15
C GLU A 138 19.68 -2.49 -17.51
N ALA A 139 20.08 -2.66 -18.77
CA ALA A 139 20.77 -3.89 -19.19
C ALA A 139 22.13 -4.02 -18.48
N ARG A 140 22.88 -2.93 -18.34
CA ARG A 140 24.14 -2.93 -17.60
C ARG A 140 23.96 -3.33 -16.15
N LEU A 141 22.92 -2.81 -15.49
CA LEU A 141 22.62 -3.17 -14.10
C LEU A 141 22.30 -4.67 -13.99
N LEU A 142 21.46 -5.22 -14.85
CA LEU A 142 21.12 -6.66 -14.78
C LEU A 142 22.29 -7.58 -15.10
N LEU A 143 23.17 -7.19 -16.04
CA LEU A 143 24.40 -7.96 -16.33
C LEU A 143 25.34 -7.99 -15.13
N GLU A 144 25.61 -6.83 -14.54
CA GLU A 144 26.47 -6.71 -13.36
C GLU A 144 25.85 -7.40 -12.14
N LEU A 145 24.52 -7.28 -11.98
CA LEU A 145 23.79 -7.95 -10.91
C LEU A 145 23.87 -9.48 -11.06
N ALA A 146 23.85 -10.01 -12.29
CA ALA A 146 24.02 -11.44 -12.55
C ALA A 146 25.40 -11.98 -12.09
N GLU A 147 26.44 -11.15 -12.20
CA GLU A 147 27.79 -11.51 -11.74
C GLU A 147 27.91 -11.38 -10.21
N ARG A 148 27.30 -10.37 -9.59
CA ARG A 148 27.42 -10.10 -8.15
C ARG A 148 26.52 -10.96 -7.27
N ARG A 149 25.32 -11.30 -7.75
CA ARG A 149 24.30 -11.98 -6.93
C ARG A 149 24.80 -13.27 -6.28
N PRO A 150 25.57 -14.16 -6.94
CA PRO A 150 26.09 -15.38 -6.29
C PRO A 150 27.01 -15.12 -5.09
N HIS A 151 27.61 -13.95 -5.00
CA HIS A 151 28.58 -13.56 -3.97
C HIS A 151 28.01 -12.64 -2.89
N ALA A 152 26.80 -12.13 -3.09
CA ALA A 152 26.12 -11.25 -2.15
C ALA A 152 25.29 -12.04 -1.13
N PRO A 153 25.11 -11.55 0.10
CA PRO A 153 24.34 -12.22 1.14
C PRO A 153 22.86 -12.38 0.73
N ASP A 154 22.30 -11.37 0.08
CA ASP A 154 20.91 -11.34 -0.37
C ASP A 154 20.73 -10.47 -1.63
N TRP A 155 19.48 -10.43 -2.17
CA TRP A 155 19.14 -9.63 -3.34
C TRP A 155 19.28 -8.13 -3.11
N ARG A 156 19.01 -7.67 -1.90
CA ARG A 156 19.07 -6.25 -1.54
C ARG A 156 20.50 -5.73 -1.64
N HIS A 157 21.45 -6.43 -1.02
CA HIS A 157 22.86 -6.08 -1.08
C HIS A 157 23.40 -6.19 -2.52
N ALA A 158 23.07 -7.27 -3.22
CA ALA A 158 23.46 -7.41 -4.62
C ALA A 158 22.99 -6.24 -5.49
N PHE A 159 21.72 -5.85 -5.39
CA PHE A 159 21.14 -4.74 -6.14
C PHE A 159 21.78 -3.41 -5.76
N PHE A 160 21.86 -3.12 -4.47
CA PHE A 160 22.37 -1.86 -3.95
C PHE A 160 23.84 -1.63 -4.33
N ASP A 161 24.70 -2.64 -4.12
CA ASP A 161 26.12 -2.59 -4.47
C ASP A 161 26.31 -2.46 -5.97
N THR A 162 25.51 -3.14 -6.78
CA THR A 162 25.53 -3.03 -8.23
C THR A 162 25.16 -1.61 -8.68
N TRP A 163 24.06 -1.07 -8.16
CA TRP A 163 23.61 0.28 -8.50
C TRP A 163 24.64 1.34 -8.12
N GLN A 164 25.27 1.21 -6.94
CA GLN A 164 26.35 2.09 -6.50
C GLN A 164 27.59 1.98 -7.39
N ALA A 165 28.04 0.76 -7.69
CA ALA A 165 29.22 0.51 -8.52
C ALA A 165 29.07 1.09 -9.93
N LEU A 166 27.85 1.13 -10.46
CA LEU A 166 27.52 1.77 -11.75
C LEU A 166 27.40 3.29 -11.68
N GLY A 167 27.73 3.92 -10.55
CA GLY A 167 27.65 5.37 -10.38
C GLY A 167 26.24 5.91 -10.13
N ARG A 168 25.33 5.07 -9.60
CA ARG A 168 23.94 5.42 -9.26
C ARG A 168 23.14 5.94 -10.44
N PRO A 169 22.98 5.18 -11.53
CA PRO A 169 22.21 5.62 -12.68
C PRO A 169 20.78 5.99 -12.29
N ASP A 170 20.24 7.02 -12.96
CA ASP A 170 18.88 7.50 -12.73
C ASP A 170 17.88 6.74 -13.61
N PHE A 171 17.06 5.89 -13.00
CA PHE A 171 16.05 5.10 -13.66
C PHE A 171 14.63 5.69 -13.57
N ARG A 172 14.43 6.87 -12.98
CA ARG A 172 13.09 7.50 -12.84
C ARG A 172 12.37 7.62 -14.18
N LYS A 173 13.12 7.95 -15.24
CA LYS A 173 12.58 8.15 -16.59
C LYS A 173 12.74 6.92 -17.50
N SER A 174 13.04 5.76 -16.95
CA SER A 174 13.13 4.54 -17.74
C SER A 174 11.81 4.23 -18.44
N THR A 175 11.88 3.99 -19.75
CA THR A 175 10.74 3.60 -20.58
C THR A 175 10.60 2.09 -20.75
N ILE A 176 11.57 1.33 -20.20
CA ILE A 176 11.60 -0.14 -20.30
C ILE A 176 11.34 -0.84 -18.96
N LEU A 177 11.49 -0.12 -17.83
CA LEU A 177 11.03 -0.63 -16.56
C LEU A 177 9.51 -0.51 -16.47
N PRO A 178 8.83 -1.54 -15.95
CA PRO A 178 7.39 -1.48 -15.70
C PRO A 178 7.04 -0.35 -14.72
N GLN A 179 5.78 0.04 -14.68
CA GLN A 179 5.29 0.86 -13.57
C GLN A 179 5.42 0.07 -12.27
N PRO A 180 5.49 0.75 -11.12
CA PRO A 180 5.56 0.07 -9.83
C PRO A 180 4.43 -0.95 -9.72
N LEU A 181 4.74 -2.10 -9.10
CA LEU A 181 3.73 -3.11 -8.79
C LEU A 181 2.63 -2.46 -7.95
N GLY A 182 1.48 -2.25 -8.53
CA GLY A 182 0.37 -1.57 -7.89
C GLY A 182 -0.56 -2.54 -7.14
N MET A 183 -1.57 -1.99 -6.52
CA MET A 183 -2.64 -2.72 -5.80
C MET A 183 -3.34 -3.80 -6.66
N ASN A 184 -3.31 -3.68 -7.98
CA ASN A 184 -3.98 -4.65 -8.87
C ASN A 184 -3.42 -6.07 -8.74
N LEU A 185 -2.08 -6.22 -8.58
CA LEU A 185 -1.48 -7.54 -8.31
C LEU A 185 -2.01 -8.14 -7.00
N VAL A 186 -2.12 -7.30 -5.98
CA VAL A 186 -2.65 -7.69 -4.67
C VAL A 186 -4.09 -8.15 -4.80
N LEU A 187 -4.94 -7.41 -5.52
CA LEU A 187 -6.36 -7.73 -5.68
C LEU A 187 -6.58 -9.06 -6.42
N ASP A 188 -5.89 -9.27 -7.53
CA ASP A 188 -6.03 -10.50 -8.32
C ASP A 188 -5.58 -11.75 -7.53
N ASP A 189 -4.51 -11.63 -6.74
CA ASP A 189 -4.03 -12.72 -5.89
C ASP A 189 -5.03 -13.02 -4.75
N ILE A 190 -5.58 -11.98 -4.13
CA ILE A 190 -6.59 -12.11 -3.08
C ILE A 190 -7.86 -12.78 -3.63
N GLU A 191 -8.40 -12.33 -4.76
CA GLU A 191 -9.58 -12.90 -5.39
C GLU A 191 -9.38 -14.40 -5.71
N ALA A 192 -8.21 -14.75 -6.25
CA ALA A 192 -7.90 -16.13 -6.60
C ALA A 192 -7.79 -17.06 -5.38
N ARG A 193 -7.47 -16.51 -4.20
CA ARG A 193 -7.24 -17.30 -2.98
C ARG A 193 -8.35 -17.19 -1.94
N TRP A 194 -9.31 -16.29 -2.14
CA TRP A 194 -10.36 -16.01 -1.17
C TRP A 194 -11.11 -17.26 -0.68
N GLU A 195 -11.51 -18.13 -1.62
CA GLU A 195 -12.28 -19.34 -1.31
C GLU A 195 -11.46 -20.41 -0.52
N THR A 196 -10.13 -20.42 -0.72
CA THR A 196 -9.25 -21.39 -0.06
C THR A 196 -8.68 -20.87 1.27
N ALA A 197 -8.81 -19.57 1.55
CA ALA A 197 -8.33 -18.94 2.75
C ALA A 197 -9.14 -19.35 3.98
N THR A 198 -8.48 -19.49 5.12
CA THR A 198 -9.13 -19.66 6.43
C THR A 198 -9.88 -18.38 6.82
N GLU A 199 -10.76 -18.46 7.80
CA GLU A 199 -11.52 -17.30 8.27
C GLU A 199 -10.61 -16.17 8.78
N ALA A 200 -9.56 -16.51 9.53
CA ALA A 200 -8.57 -15.53 9.99
C ALA A 200 -7.80 -14.87 8.83
N GLN A 201 -7.41 -15.67 7.83
CA GLN A 201 -6.76 -15.15 6.63
C GLN A 201 -7.70 -14.23 5.84
N ARG A 202 -8.97 -14.63 5.63
CA ARG A 202 -9.96 -13.79 4.95
C ARG A 202 -10.14 -12.45 5.66
N PHE A 203 -10.28 -12.45 6.98
CA PHE A 203 -10.42 -11.20 7.72
C PHE A 203 -9.19 -10.31 7.62
N ALA A 204 -8.00 -10.89 7.64
CA ALA A 204 -6.76 -10.15 7.42
C ALA A 204 -6.64 -9.59 5.98
N LEU A 205 -7.29 -10.20 4.99
CA LEU A 205 -7.29 -9.69 3.60
C LEU A 205 -8.31 -8.58 3.35
N VAL A 206 -9.35 -8.45 4.20
CA VAL A 206 -10.42 -7.45 4.02
C VAL A 206 -9.88 -6.03 3.80
N PRO A 207 -8.95 -5.49 4.60
CA PRO A 207 -8.42 -4.14 4.39
C PRO A 207 -7.75 -3.94 3.03
N LEU A 208 -7.21 -5.01 2.44
CA LEU A 208 -6.53 -4.95 1.14
C LEU A 208 -7.49 -5.07 -0.06
N HIS A 209 -8.75 -5.50 0.18
CA HIS A 209 -9.71 -5.81 -0.89
C HIS A 209 -11.13 -5.28 -0.63
N LEU A 210 -11.26 -4.15 0.03
CA LEU A 210 -12.58 -3.60 0.41
C LEU A 210 -13.55 -3.41 -0.75
N SER A 211 -13.07 -3.06 -1.95
CA SER A 211 -13.92 -2.79 -3.11
C SER A 211 -14.74 -3.99 -3.62
N GLY A 212 -14.44 -5.20 -3.17
CA GLY A 212 -15.17 -6.42 -3.51
C GLY A 212 -15.99 -6.99 -2.35
N MET A 213 -16.01 -6.31 -1.20
CA MET A 213 -16.50 -6.88 0.06
C MET A 213 -17.96 -6.57 0.39
N GLU A 214 -18.70 -5.86 -0.46
CA GLU A 214 -20.12 -5.57 -0.23
C GLU A 214 -20.97 -6.82 0.07
N PRO A 215 -20.80 -7.97 -0.62
CA PRO A 215 -21.55 -9.18 -0.31
C PRO A 215 -21.24 -9.80 1.06
N HIS A 216 -20.06 -9.46 1.64
CA HIS A 216 -19.54 -10.04 2.87
C HIS A 216 -19.68 -9.13 4.09
N GLN A 217 -20.35 -7.99 3.98
CA GLN A 217 -20.42 -6.96 5.02
C GLN A 217 -20.93 -7.47 6.38
N GLU A 218 -21.90 -8.37 6.43
CA GLU A 218 -22.42 -8.93 7.69
C GLU A 218 -21.35 -9.79 8.38
N TRP A 219 -20.70 -10.65 7.62
CA TRP A 219 -19.60 -11.46 8.12
C TRP A 219 -18.46 -10.58 8.63
N ILE A 220 -18.10 -9.51 7.90
CA ILE A 220 -17.07 -8.55 8.34
C ILE A 220 -17.47 -7.90 9.66
N LEU A 221 -18.73 -7.51 9.84
CA LEU A 221 -19.24 -6.96 11.11
C LEU A 221 -19.07 -7.93 12.27
N GLU A 222 -19.34 -9.22 12.07
CA GLU A 222 -19.12 -10.25 13.08
C GLU A 222 -17.63 -10.36 13.43
N GLN A 223 -16.74 -10.38 12.44
CA GLN A 223 -15.30 -10.42 12.65
C GLN A 223 -14.78 -9.18 13.37
N VAL A 224 -15.26 -7.99 13.04
CA VAL A 224 -14.90 -6.73 13.72
C VAL A 224 -15.25 -6.79 15.20
N ARG A 225 -16.46 -7.27 15.55
CA ARG A 225 -16.88 -7.39 16.95
C ARG A 225 -16.08 -8.41 17.74
N ALA A 226 -15.66 -9.50 17.10
CA ALA A 226 -14.87 -10.56 17.71
C ALA A 226 -13.37 -10.21 17.81
N SER A 227 -12.87 -9.33 16.94
CA SER A 227 -11.44 -9.05 16.83
C SER A 227 -10.87 -8.33 18.06
N SER A 228 -9.70 -8.77 18.49
CA SER A 228 -8.85 -8.08 19.49
C SER A 228 -7.59 -7.46 18.86
N SER A 229 -7.37 -7.63 17.57
CA SER A 229 -6.20 -7.10 16.85
C SER A 229 -6.37 -5.61 16.55
N VAL A 230 -5.80 -4.77 17.40
CA VAL A 230 -5.81 -3.30 17.19
C VAL A 230 -5.21 -2.92 15.82
N PRO A 231 -4.02 -3.41 15.39
CA PRO A 231 -3.44 -2.98 14.12
C PRO A 231 -4.28 -3.43 12.91
N LEU A 232 -4.95 -4.58 12.96
CA LEU A 232 -5.83 -5.03 11.88
C LEU A 232 -7.08 -4.15 11.79
N LEU A 233 -7.69 -3.80 12.92
CA LEU A 233 -8.83 -2.88 12.97
C LEU A 233 -8.42 -1.45 12.54
N MET A 234 -7.20 -1.01 12.88
CA MET A 234 -6.66 0.27 12.40
C MET A 234 -6.47 0.26 10.89
N ALA A 235 -5.89 -0.80 10.32
CA ALA A 235 -5.75 -0.96 8.88
C ALA A 235 -7.12 -0.92 8.18
N LEU A 236 -8.11 -1.63 8.72
CA LEU A 236 -9.48 -1.61 8.19
C LEU A 236 -10.10 -0.21 8.26
N ARG A 237 -9.93 0.49 9.39
CA ARG A 237 -10.40 1.87 9.56
C ARG A 237 -9.81 2.81 8.51
N GLU A 238 -8.50 2.79 8.31
CA GLU A 238 -7.83 3.65 7.32
C GLU A 238 -8.35 3.39 5.90
N GLN A 239 -8.53 2.13 5.54
CA GLN A 239 -9.06 1.77 4.22
C GLN A 239 -10.54 2.19 4.05
N LEU A 240 -11.36 2.06 5.10
CA LEU A 240 -12.75 2.54 5.08
C LEU A 240 -12.82 4.06 4.92
N LEU A 241 -11.97 4.82 5.60
CA LEU A 241 -11.87 6.28 5.44
C LEU A 241 -11.45 6.65 4.02
N GLY A 242 -10.59 5.86 3.38
CA GLY A 242 -10.18 6.04 1.99
C GLY A 242 -11.31 5.84 0.96
N LEU A 243 -12.38 5.08 1.28
CA LEU A 243 -13.52 4.89 0.38
C LEU A 243 -14.38 6.16 0.19
N GLY A 244 -14.28 7.12 1.09
CA GLY A 244 -15.12 8.31 1.12
C GLY A 244 -16.47 8.08 1.81
N ALA A 245 -17.03 9.16 2.37
CA ALA A 245 -18.20 9.11 3.25
C ALA A 245 -19.48 8.56 2.60
N GLU A 246 -19.60 8.65 1.28
CA GLU A 246 -20.79 8.20 0.52
C GLU A 246 -20.75 6.69 0.19
N ALA A 247 -19.61 6.01 0.41
CA ALA A 247 -19.51 4.59 0.11
C ALA A 247 -20.33 3.75 1.10
N PRO A 248 -21.14 2.76 0.65
CA PRO A 248 -21.98 1.95 1.54
C PRO A 248 -21.18 1.21 2.61
N LEU A 249 -20.00 0.66 2.26
CA LEU A 249 -19.12 0.00 3.22
C LEU A 249 -18.57 0.97 4.27
N HIS A 250 -18.21 2.20 3.87
CA HIS A 250 -17.79 3.24 4.81
C HIS A 250 -18.88 3.50 5.85
N GLN A 251 -20.11 3.81 5.40
CA GLN A 251 -21.23 4.12 6.27
C GLN A 251 -21.59 2.98 7.22
N ARG A 252 -21.47 1.74 6.76
CA ARG A 252 -21.89 0.57 7.53
C ARG A 252 -20.81 0.02 8.45
N LEU A 253 -19.55 0.01 8.02
CA LEU A 253 -18.46 -0.65 8.73
C LEU A 253 -17.63 0.29 9.60
N LEU A 254 -17.47 1.57 9.22
CA LEU A 254 -16.62 2.49 9.98
C LEU A 254 -17.09 2.69 11.42
N PRO A 255 -18.38 2.98 11.72
CA PRO A 255 -18.82 3.17 13.08
C PRO A 255 -18.58 1.94 14.00
N PRO A 256 -18.91 0.70 13.61
CA PRO A 256 -18.58 -0.49 14.40
C PRO A 256 -17.06 -0.70 14.61
N VAL A 257 -16.23 -0.38 13.62
CA VAL A 257 -14.76 -0.47 13.75
C VAL A 257 -14.27 0.54 14.79
N GLU A 258 -14.71 1.79 14.71
CA GLU A 258 -14.34 2.85 15.69
C GLU A 258 -14.88 2.53 17.09
N GLU A 259 -16.10 2.03 17.20
CA GLU A 259 -16.66 1.55 18.48
C GLU A 259 -15.79 0.42 19.07
N ARG A 260 -15.41 -0.58 18.24
CA ARG A 260 -14.56 -1.69 18.70
C ARG A 260 -13.19 -1.20 19.15
N LEU A 261 -12.55 -0.30 18.41
CA LEU A 261 -11.30 0.33 18.80
C LEU A 261 -11.46 1.11 20.12
N GLY A 262 -12.56 1.84 20.30
CA GLY A 262 -12.89 2.50 21.56
C GLY A 262 -13.04 1.54 22.75
N GLN A 263 -13.71 0.39 22.53
CA GLN A 263 -13.81 -0.67 23.55
C GLN A 263 -12.44 -1.26 23.92
N LEU A 264 -11.56 -1.46 22.93
CA LEU A 264 -10.18 -1.96 23.15
C LEU A 264 -9.29 -0.91 23.83
N ALA A 265 -9.53 0.38 23.59
CA ALA A 265 -8.86 1.46 24.31
C ALA A 265 -9.23 1.44 25.81
N GLY A 266 -10.49 1.17 26.09
CA GLY A 266 -11.01 1.16 27.45
C GLY A 266 -10.86 2.51 28.18
N PRO A 267 -11.03 2.53 29.51
CA PRO A 267 -10.88 3.75 30.31
C PRO A 267 -9.43 4.17 30.53
N SER A 268 -8.46 3.29 30.30
CA SER A 268 -7.04 3.53 30.50
C SER A 268 -6.25 3.01 29.29
N PRO A 269 -6.27 3.73 28.16
CA PRO A 269 -5.59 3.32 26.94
C PRO A 269 -4.09 3.22 27.17
N GLN A 270 -3.44 2.20 26.57
CA GLN A 270 -2.02 1.94 26.72
C GLN A 270 -1.19 2.69 25.66
N THR A 271 -1.81 3.10 24.55
CA THR A 271 -1.11 3.74 23.42
C THR A 271 -1.84 4.99 22.97
N LEU A 272 -1.05 5.99 22.55
CA LEU A 272 -1.59 7.26 22.08
C LEU A 272 -2.40 7.12 20.79
N GLN A 273 -1.93 6.28 19.85
CA GLN A 273 -2.63 6.00 18.60
C GLN A 273 -4.08 5.53 18.85
N LEU A 274 -4.23 4.51 19.70
CA LEU A 274 -5.54 3.94 20.01
C LEU A 274 -6.44 4.93 20.78
N ALA A 275 -5.84 5.71 21.69
CA ALA A 275 -6.56 6.72 22.46
C ALA A 275 -7.07 7.90 21.61
N LEU A 276 -6.36 8.23 20.52
CA LEU A 276 -6.78 9.30 19.61
C LEU A 276 -8.00 8.92 18.78
N VAL A 277 -8.28 7.63 18.52
CA VAL A 277 -9.43 7.21 17.72
C VAL A 277 -10.75 7.73 18.30
N PRO A 278 -11.17 7.40 19.53
CA PRO A 278 -12.41 7.91 20.09
C PRO A 278 -12.38 9.41 20.33
N PHE A 279 -11.22 10.00 20.61
CA PHE A 279 -11.07 11.44 20.78
C PHE A 279 -11.40 12.22 19.50
N LEU A 280 -10.98 11.69 18.33
CA LEU A 280 -11.21 12.34 17.05
C LEU A 280 -12.55 11.95 16.41
N ALA A 281 -13.02 10.72 16.58
CA ALA A 281 -14.28 10.24 16.01
C ALA A 281 -15.51 11.06 16.44
N GLY A 282 -15.49 11.62 17.65
CA GLY A 282 -16.56 12.48 18.18
C GLY A 282 -16.58 13.92 17.65
N SER A 283 -15.67 14.30 16.75
CA SER A 283 -15.53 15.68 16.26
C SER A 283 -15.50 15.74 14.74
N ALA A 284 -16.01 16.84 14.15
CA ALA A 284 -15.88 17.06 12.72
C ALA A 284 -14.41 17.30 12.34
N PHE A 285 -13.99 16.83 11.16
CA PHE A 285 -12.62 16.93 10.64
C PHE A 285 -12.07 18.36 10.67
N ASN A 286 -12.91 19.36 10.39
CA ASN A 286 -12.55 20.78 10.39
C ASN A 286 -13.05 21.54 11.61
N ALA A 287 -13.47 20.87 12.69
CA ALA A 287 -13.86 21.58 13.91
C ALA A 287 -12.62 22.14 14.61
N PRO A 288 -12.64 23.40 15.10
CA PRO A 288 -11.55 23.91 15.91
C PRO A 288 -11.43 23.13 17.23
N PHE A 289 -10.22 23.12 17.80
CA PHE A 289 -10.03 22.64 19.16
C PHE A 289 -10.61 23.64 20.14
N GLU A 290 -11.41 23.14 21.08
CA GLU A 290 -11.85 23.89 22.24
C GLU A 290 -10.87 23.65 23.41
N ARG A 291 -10.97 24.47 24.46
CA ARG A 291 -10.13 24.32 25.65
C ARG A 291 -10.26 22.94 26.30
N ARG A 292 -11.46 22.37 26.32
CA ARG A 292 -11.72 21.01 26.81
C ARG A 292 -10.98 19.94 25.98
N ASP A 293 -10.89 20.15 24.67
CA ASP A 293 -10.14 19.25 23.78
C ASP A 293 -8.64 19.29 24.11
N LEU A 294 -8.10 20.49 24.41
CA LEU A 294 -6.69 20.66 24.81
C LEU A 294 -6.40 19.93 26.14
N GLU A 295 -7.29 20.06 27.12
CA GLU A 295 -7.18 19.33 28.41
C GLU A 295 -7.20 17.80 28.20
N THR A 296 -8.03 17.33 27.27
CA THR A 296 -8.09 15.90 26.93
C THR A 296 -6.84 15.47 26.18
N LEU A 297 -6.42 16.21 25.15
CA LEU A 297 -5.23 15.92 24.37
C LEU A 297 -3.95 15.90 25.26
N GLU A 298 -3.84 16.81 26.24
CA GLU A 298 -2.73 16.82 27.20
C GLU A 298 -2.63 15.50 27.99
N LYS A 299 -3.77 14.99 28.47
CA LYS A 299 -3.82 13.69 29.15
C LYS A 299 -3.40 12.53 28.23
N LEU A 300 -3.85 12.57 26.95
CA LEU A 300 -3.51 11.56 25.96
C LEU A 300 -2.01 11.59 25.60
N VAL A 301 -1.46 12.77 25.42
CA VAL A 301 -0.04 12.96 25.10
C VAL A 301 0.88 12.51 26.23
N ALA A 302 0.41 12.41 27.48
CA ALA A 302 1.14 11.82 28.57
C ALA A 302 1.38 10.30 28.43
N LEU A 303 0.65 9.62 27.52
CA LEU A 303 0.89 8.19 27.23
C LEU A 303 2.27 7.98 26.60
N PRO A 304 3.07 7.03 27.12
CA PRO A 304 4.48 6.90 26.75
C PRO A 304 4.69 6.30 25.35
N VAL A 305 3.74 5.49 24.88
CA VAL A 305 3.89 4.68 23.66
C VAL A 305 2.92 5.15 22.58
N TRP A 306 3.44 5.30 21.35
CA TRP A 306 2.58 5.65 20.21
C TRP A 306 1.62 4.51 19.85
N LYS A 307 2.17 3.33 19.51
CA LYS A 307 1.39 2.14 19.10
C LYS A 307 1.99 0.84 19.61
N GLN A 308 1.15 -0.17 19.74
CA GLN A 308 1.53 -1.56 19.99
C GLN A 308 0.57 -2.49 19.24
N PRO A 309 1.09 -3.58 18.66
CA PRO A 309 2.51 -3.92 18.53
C PRO A 309 3.26 -2.96 17.59
N ALA A 310 4.59 -3.04 17.58
CA ALA A 310 5.41 -2.33 16.59
C ALA A 310 5.10 -2.81 15.17
N SER A 311 5.35 -1.95 14.15
CA SER A 311 5.08 -2.28 12.74
C SER A 311 5.76 -3.58 12.30
N GLU A 312 7.01 -3.83 12.71
CA GLU A 312 7.73 -5.07 12.41
C GLU A 312 7.01 -6.32 12.98
N THR A 313 6.55 -6.24 14.22
CA THR A 313 5.83 -7.38 14.85
C THR A 313 4.54 -7.69 14.10
N PHE A 314 3.75 -6.67 13.76
CA PHE A 314 2.52 -6.86 13.00
C PHE A 314 2.80 -7.35 11.57
N PHE A 315 3.85 -6.84 10.93
CA PHE A 315 4.31 -7.34 9.63
C PHE A 315 4.64 -8.83 9.68
N LEU A 316 5.40 -9.29 10.67
CA LEU A 316 5.80 -10.70 10.80
C LEU A 316 4.59 -11.60 11.08
N GLU A 317 3.63 -11.14 11.87
CA GLU A 317 2.35 -11.82 12.09
C GLU A 317 1.58 -12.00 10.78
N MET A 318 1.38 -10.92 10.02
CA MET A 318 0.66 -10.95 8.75
C MET A 318 1.41 -11.77 7.69
N ARG A 319 2.74 -11.67 7.62
CA ARG A 319 3.55 -12.48 6.72
C ARG A 319 3.38 -13.97 6.99
N THR A 320 3.41 -14.37 8.27
CA THR A 320 3.18 -15.77 8.66
C THR A 320 1.77 -16.23 8.30
N LEU A 321 0.77 -15.35 8.47
CA LEU A 321 -0.62 -15.66 8.14
C LEU A 321 -0.83 -15.84 6.62
N PHE A 322 -0.10 -15.09 5.80
CA PHE A 322 -0.21 -15.12 4.34
C PHE A 322 0.73 -16.14 3.68
N ASP A 323 1.66 -16.71 4.43
CA ASP A 323 2.61 -17.70 3.90
C ASP A 323 1.88 -18.93 3.37
N GLY A 324 2.28 -19.39 2.19
CA GLY A 324 1.61 -20.50 1.49
C GLY A 324 0.23 -20.19 0.91
N LEU A 325 -0.35 -19.01 1.22
CA LEU A 325 -1.62 -18.55 0.65
C LEU A 325 -1.39 -17.62 -0.55
N LEU A 326 -0.60 -16.58 -0.36
CA LEU A 326 -0.39 -15.53 -1.36
C LEU A 326 0.96 -15.69 -2.08
N LEU A 327 1.04 -15.14 -3.29
CA LEU A 327 2.26 -15.20 -4.13
C LEU A 327 3.41 -14.36 -3.56
N ALA A 328 3.08 -13.25 -2.92
CA ALA A 328 4.03 -12.30 -2.32
C ALA A 328 3.64 -11.97 -0.88
N PRO A 329 3.76 -12.92 0.06
CA PRO A 329 3.25 -12.75 1.44
C PRO A 329 3.91 -11.58 2.17
N GLY A 330 5.20 -11.31 1.95
CA GLY A 330 5.88 -10.18 2.56
C GLY A 330 5.37 -8.85 2.02
N HIS A 331 5.09 -8.75 0.72
CA HIS A 331 4.53 -7.54 0.13
C HIS A 331 3.13 -7.22 0.69
N HIS A 332 2.25 -8.21 0.77
CA HIS A 332 0.92 -8.04 1.35
C HIS A 332 0.98 -7.69 2.84
N ALA A 333 1.87 -8.34 3.59
CA ALA A 333 2.10 -8.03 5.00
C ALA A 333 2.63 -6.61 5.21
N LEU A 334 3.52 -6.13 4.33
CA LEU A 334 4.02 -4.76 4.39
C LEU A 334 2.92 -3.73 4.09
N LEU A 335 2.06 -3.99 3.11
CA LEU A 335 0.89 -3.15 2.83
C LEU A 335 -0.04 -3.07 4.04
N MET A 336 -0.30 -4.22 4.70
CA MET A 336 -1.08 -4.25 5.93
C MET A 336 -0.45 -3.43 7.06
N ALA A 337 0.86 -3.61 7.29
CA ALA A 337 1.58 -2.85 8.31
C ALA A 337 1.59 -1.35 8.00
N SER A 338 1.69 -0.96 6.73
CA SER A 338 1.59 0.43 6.29
C SER A 338 0.19 0.99 6.48
N SER A 339 -0.85 0.23 6.16
CA SER A 339 -2.25 0.66 6.37
C SER A 339 -2.59 0.87 7.85
N ALA A 340 -1.91 0.19 8.77
CA ALA A 340 -2.12 0.37 10.21
C ALA A 340 -1.42 1.63 10.80
N GLN A 341 -0.71 2.43 9.99
CA GLN A 341 0.10 3.58 10.46
C GLN A 341 -0.71 4.85 10.79
N SER A 342 -2.04 4.83 10.62
CA SER A 342 -2.93 5.91 11.07
C SER A 342 -2.67 7.28 10.43
N GLU A 343 -2.54 7.30 9.12
CA GLU A 343 -2.42 8.54 8.34
C GLU A 343 -3.54 9.52 8.65
N SER A 344 -4.76 9.00 8.76
CA SER A 344 -5.96 9.80 9.03
C SER A 344 -5.90 10.54 10.37
N LEU A 345 -5.33 9.93 11.42
CA LEU A 345 -5.23 10.58 12.73
C LEU A 345 -4.31 11.81 12.67
N GLY A 346 -3.16 11.69 12.01
CA GLY A 346 -2.24 12.82 11.81
C GLY A 346 -2.86 13.92 10.95
N ALA A 347 -3.51 13.56 9.84
CA ALA A 347 -4.21 14.49 8.97
C ALA A 347 -5.34 15.24 9.72
N TRP A 348 -6.10 14.53 10.55
CA TRP A 348 -7.18 15.10 11.35
C TRP A 348 -6.66 16.10 12.39
N LEU A 349 -5.60 15.72 13.13
CA LEU A 349 -4.95 16.64 14.08
C LEU A 349 -4.45 17.90 13.39
N MET A 350 -3.80 17.79 12.22
CA MET A 350 -3.32 18.93 11.45
C MET A 350 -4.47 19.83 10.96
N SER A 351 -5.54 19.24 10.45
CA SER A 351 -6.70 19.99 9.95
C SER A 351 -7.35 20.80 11.08
N ARG A 352 -7.68 20.15 12.18
CA ARG A 352 -8.24 20.82 13.36
C ARG A 352 -7.34 21.93 13.89
N ALA A 353 -6.03 21.67 13.98
CA ALA A 353 -5.06 22.65 14.46
C ALA A 353 -4.96 23.89 13.55
N LYS A 354 -5.03 23.72 12.23
CA LYS A 354 -5.03 24.83 11.27
C LYS A 354 -6.27 25.72 11.47
N VAL A 355 -7.44 25.11 11.59
CA VAL A 355 -8.69 25.86 11.84
C VAL A 355 -8.65 26.55 13.21
N SER A 356 -8.13 25.87 14.22
CA SER A 356 -8.03 26.40 15.58
C SER A 356 -7.19 27.66 15.71
N LYS A 357 -6.20 27.85 14.84
CA LYS A 357 -5.34 29.05 14.84
C LYS A 357 -6.10 30.36 14.81
N ALA A 358 -7.27 30.38 14.14
CA ALA A 358 -8.13 31.59 14.07
C ALA A 358 -9.09 31.70 15.23
N HIS A 359 -9.31 30.69 16.04
CA HIS A 359 -10.33 30.60 17.08
C HIS A 359 -9.76 30.63 18.51
N LEU A 360 -8.55 30.11 18.69
CA LEU A 360 -7.90 30.09 20.01
C LEU A 360 -7.37 31.46 20.39
N THR A 361 -7.49 31.78 21.66
CA THR A 361 -7.09 33.08 22.24
C THR A 361 -6.19 32.92 23.47
N GLY A 362 -5.53 33.98 23.88
CA GLY A 362 -4.66 33.96 25.05
C GLY A 362 -3.46 33.01 24.90
N THR A 363 -3.30 32.08 25.83
CA THR A 363 -2.22 31.09 25.89
C THR A 363 -2.56 29.76 25.18
N ASP A 364 -3.81 29.55 24.75
CA ASP A 364 -4.28 28.29 24.17
C ASP A 364 -3.58 27.93 22.85
N PRO A 365 -3.21 28.87 21.95
CA PRO A 365 -2.41 28.54 20.78
C PRO A 365 -1.03 27.94 21.12
N GLN A 366 -0.33 28.53 22.12
CA GLN A 366 0.95 27.98 22.57
C GLN A 366 0.79 26.61 23.23
N TRP A 367 -0.28 26.41 23.98
CA TRP A 367 -0.61 25.12 24.58
C TRP A 367 -0.84 24.04 23.50
N LEU A 368 -1.72 24.31 22.53
CA LEU A 368 -1.92 23.43 21.38
C LEU A 368 -0.58 23.16 20.65
N GLY A 369 0.23 24.20 20.43
CA GLY A 369 1.51 24.08 19.77
C GLY A 369 2.47 23.10 20.48
N LYS A 370 2.52 23.12 21.80
CA LYS A 370 3.30 22.16 22.60
C LYS A 370 2.77 20.73 22.46
N LEU A 371 1.46 20.54 22.54
CA LEU A 371 0.81 19.23 22.40
C LEU A 371 1.06 18.61 21.03
N LEU A 372 0.94 19.39 19.95
CA LEU A 372 1.27 18.93 18.60
C LEU A 372 2.74 18.59 18.44
N TRP A 373 3.64 19.33 19.08
CA TRP A 373 5.06 19.03 19.11
C TRP A 373 5.33 17.66 19.73
N GLU A 374 4.71 17.36 20.87
CA GLU A 374 4.85 16.09 21.58
C GLU A 374 4.30 14.91 20.76
N VAL A 375 3.11 15.05 20.17
CA VAL A 375 2.56 14.04 19.26
C VAL A 375 3.51 13.81 18.09
N GLY A 376 4.01 14.90 17.48
CA GLY A 376 4.95 14.84 16.37
C GLY A 376 6.27 14.15 16.75
N ALA A 377 6.79 14.38 17.95
CA ALA A 377 7.98 13.71 18.45
C ALA A 377 7.80 12.19 18.51
N ARG A 378 6.66 11.71 19.03
CA ARG A 378 6.37 10.27 19.11
C ARG A 378 6.19 9.61 17.75
N LEU A 379 5.56 10.31 16.81
CA LEU A 379 5.46 9.83 15.42
C LEU A 379 6.84 9.70 14.76
N ARG A 380 7.72 10.65 14.99
CA ARG A 380 9.09 10.62 14.46
C ARG A 380 9.95 9.46 14.99
N GLU A 381 9.64 8.94 16.15
CA GLU A 381 10.31 7.77 16.75
C GLU A 381 9.90 6.46 16.08
N GLN A 382 8.79 6.45 15.32
CA GLN A 382 8.36 5.27 14.58
C GLN A 382 9.26 5.06 13.36
N GLY A 383 9.47 3.83 12.96
CA GLY A 383 10.38 3.49 11.84
C GLY A 383 9.84 3.80 10.45
N SER A 384 8.58 4.22 10.31
CA SER A 384 7.97 4.43 9.00
C SER A 384 8.21 5.84 8.45
N ASN A 385 8.31 5.94 7.13
CA ASN A 385 8.42 7.20 6.43
C ASN A 385 7.17 8.09 6.63
N LEU A 386 5.98 7.50 6.52
CA LEU A 386 4.72 8.20 6.68
C LEU A 386 4.58 8.84 8.08
N GLU A 387 4.85 8.06 9.14
CA GLU A 387 4.74 8.56 10.51
C GLU A 387 5.80 9.64 10.79
N MET A 388 7.00 9.51 10.21
CA MET A 388 8.03 10.55 10.30
C MET A 388 7.59 11.84 9.59
N ASP A 389 7.05 11.76 8.39
CA ASP A 389 6.53 12.90 7.64
C ASP A 389 5.42 13.63 8.40
N LEU A 390 4.43 12.89 8.90
CA LEU A 390 3.35 13.43 9.72
C LEU A 390 3.89 14.08 11.00
N GLY A 391 4.83 13.41 11.67
CA GLY A 391 5.46 13.91 12.90
C GLY A 391 6.18 15.24 12.67
N LEU A 392 6.94 15.36 11.58
CA LEU A 392 7.63 16.60 11.20
C LEU A 392 6.63 17.72 10.87
N LYS A 393 5.56 17.42 10.15
CA LYS A 393 4.50 18.39 9.84
C LYS A 393 3.79 18.91 11.11
N LEU A 394 3.48 18.02 12.05
CA LEU A 394 2.92 18.42 13.35
C LEU A 394 3.90 19.27 14.15
N GLN A 395 5.18 18.97 14.16
CA GLN A 395 6.20 19.77 14.83
C GLN A 395 6.38 21.14 14.18
N MET A 396 6.36 21.24 12.84
CA MET A 396 6.39 22.52 12.14
C MET A 396 5.19 23.39 12.49
N LEU A 397 3.98 22.79 12.54
CA LEU A 397 2.76 23.48 12.93
C LEU A 397 2.80 23.90 14.41
N GLY A 398 3.21 22.99 15.29
CA GLY A 398 3.38 23.27 16.72
C GLY A 398 4.36 24.42 16.99
N SER A 399 5.53 24.40 16.32
CA SER A 399 6.52 25.49 16.41
C SER A 399 5.99 26.83 15.90
N ALA A 400 5.16 26.82 14.87
CA ALA A 400 4.50 28.03 14.36
C ALA A 400 3.49 28.63 15.35
N LEU A 401 2.79 27.77 16.12
CA LEU A 401 1.85 28.21 17.15
C LEU A 401 2.55 28.71 18.44
N THR A 402 3.72 28.15 18.75
CA THR A 402 4.51 28.57 19.93
C THR A 402 5.45 29.73 19.64
N GLY A 403 5.65 30.09 18.37
CA GLY A 403 6.58 31.16 17.97
C GLY A 403 8.05 30.76 17.99
N HIS A 404 8.38 29.46 18.11
CA HIS A 404 9.78 28.97 18.15
C HIS A 404 10.33 28.75 16.73
N SER A 405 11.00 29.79 16.16
CA SER A 405 11.54 29.75 14.80
C SER A 405 12.66 28.71 14.61
N SER A 406 13.58 28.59 15.57
CA SER A 406 14.70 27.67 15.48
C SER A 406 14.26 26.18 15.42
N THR A 407 13.30 25.79 16.24
CA THR A 407 12.72 24.43 16.20
C THR A 407 11.94 24.16 14.93
N ARG A 408 11.27 25.19 14.38
CA ARG A 408 10.61 25.10 13.09
C ARG A 408 11.60 24.85 11.95
N GLU A 409 12.70 25.59 11.92
CA GLU A 409 13.78 25.45 10.93
C GLU A 409 14.42 24.05 11.00
N GLN A 410 14.66 23.52 12.20
CA GLN A 410 15.15 22.15 12.39
C GLN A 410 14.18 21.11 11.81
N SER A 411 12.87 21.25 12.07
CA SER A 411 11.87 20.34 11.52
C SER A 411 11.76 20.43 10.00
N ILE A 412 11.86 21.63 9.43
CA ILE A 412 11.92 21.83 7.97
C ILE A 412 13.17 21.17 7.39
N GLY A 413 14.34 21.35 8.02
CA GLY A 413 15.58 20.71 7.57
C GLY A 413 15.49 19.18 7.56
N ALA A 414 14.94 18.59 8.62
CA ALA A 414 14.72 17.14 8.70
C ALA A 414 13.70 16.65 7.66
N TRP A 415 12.66 17.44 7.38
CA TRP A 415 11.67 17.11 6.36
C TRP A 415 12.27 17.16 4.94
N MET A 416 13.11 18.15 4.64
CA MET A 416 13.83 18.23 3.37
C MET A 416 14.81 17.05 3.22
N GLU A 417 15.47 16.65 4.30
CA GLU A 417 16.36 15.48 4.29
C GLU A 417 15.60 14.18 4.00
N LEU A 418 14.42 14.00 4.59
CA LEU A 418 13.54 12.88 4.28
C LEU A 418 13.19 12.82 2.79
N GLY A 419 12.83 13.96 2.19
CA GLY A 419 12.58 14.07 0.75
C GLY A 419 13.80 13.67 -0.11
N GLN A 420 15.03 13.97 0.33
CA GLN A 420 16.25 13.50 -0.36
C GLN A 420 16.41 11.98 -0.30
N TRP A 421 16.06 11.34 0.81
CA TRP A 421 16.11 9.88 0.92
C TRP A 421 15.10 9.21 -0.01
N GLU A 422 13.87 9.72 -0.04
CA GLU A 422 12.85 9.25 -0.98
C GLU A 422 13.28 9.43 -2.44
N ASP A 423 13.88 10.57 -2.78
CA ASP A 423 14.34 10.85 -4.14
C ASP A 423 15.44 9.89 -4.58
N ALA A 424 16.32 9.48 -3.67
CA ALA A 424 17.36 8.48 -3.96
C ALA A 424 16.76 7.09 -4.27
N VAL A 425 15.73 6.66 -3.53
CA VAL A 425 15.00 5.42 -3.81
C VAL A 425 14.28 5.51 -5.17
N LYS A 426 13.66 6.65 -5.46
CA LYS A 426 13.03 6.93 -6.76
C LYS A 426 14.04 6.93 -7.89
N GLN A 427 15.26 7.47 -7.67
CA GLN A 427 16.34 7.45 -8.64
C GLN A 427 16.75 6.01 -9.00
N ALA A 428 16.89 5.13 -8.03
CA ALA A 428 17.14 3.71 -8.26
C ALA A 428 15.96 3.00 -8.92
N ALA A 429 14.78 3.62 -9.00
CA ALA A 429 13.50 3.03 -9.40
C ALA A 429 13.25 1.69 -8.71
N PHE A 430 13.62 1.58 -7.43
CA PHE A 430 13.69 0.32 -6.70
C PHE A 430 12.40 -0.51 -6.85
N TYR A 431 11.22 0.11 -6.72
CA TYR A 431 9.92 -0.54 -6.79
C TYR A 431 9.47 -0.94 -8.20
N ARG A 432 10.21 -0.52 -9.22
CA ARG A 432 9.90 -0.81 -10.63
C ARG A 432 10.66 -2.00 -11.18
N TRP A 433 11.69 -2.48 -10.46
CA TRP A 433 12.43 -3.65 -10.90
C TRP A 433 11.60 -4.92 -10.69
N PRO A 434 11.31 -5.68 -11.77
CA PRO A 434 10.49 -6.88 -11.69
C PRO A 434 11.33 -8.08 -11.21
N LEU A 435 11.91 -7.93 -10.02
CA LEU A 435 12.70 -8.93 -9.31
C LEU A 435 11.95 -9.30 -8.02
N ALA A 436 11.23 -10.42 -8.07
CA ALA A 436 10.35 -10.84 -6.98
C ALA A 436 11.11 -11.04 -5.66
N SER A 437 12.26 -11.71 -5.72
CA SER A 437 13.10 -11.93 -4.54
C SER A 437 13.62 -10.64 -3.94
N LEU A 438 14.02 -9.66 -4.79
CA LEU A 438 14.44 -8.35 -4.32
C LEU A 438 13.32 -7.61 -3.57
N GLN A 439 12.11 -7.61 -4.14
CA GLN A 439 10.96 -6.95 -3.53
C GLN A 439 10.57 -7.63 -2.22
N GLU A 440 10.48 -8.95 -2.20
CA GLU A 440 10.10 -9.73 -1.01
C GLU A 440 11.13 -9.61 0.12
N GLU A 441 12.43 -9.72 -0.18
CA GLU A 441 13.49 -9.58 0.81
C GLU A 441 13.60 -8.17 1.40
N SER A 442 13.12 -7.14 0.67
CA SER A 442 13.11 -5.76 1.14
C SER A 442 12.01 -5.47 2.17
N CYS A 443 10.98 -6.31 2.25
CA CYS A 443 9.79 -6.02 3.06
C CYS A 443 10.09 -6.00 4.56
N ALA A 444 10.84 -6.96 5.08
CA ALA A 444 11.14 -7.05 6.51
C ALA A 444 12.00 -5.88 7.04
N PRO A 445 13.11 -5.48 6.40
CA PRO A 445 13.85 -4.30 6.79
C PRO A 445 13.03 -3.01 6.74
N ARG A 446 12.17 -2.86 5.75
CA ARG A 446 11.28 -1.71 5.64
C ARG A 446 10.24 -1.68 6.75
N ALA A 447 9.65 -2.83 7.09
CA ALA A 447 8.72 -2.92 8.21
C ALA A 447 9.38 -2.61 9.56
N ARG A 448 10.69 -2.92 9.71
CA ARG A 448 11.49 -2.63 10.90
C ARG A 448 11.82 -1.15 11.00
N ASP A 449 12.49 -0.59 10.01
CA ASP A 449 12.85 0.83 9.91
C ASP A 449 13.04 1.27 8.45
N GLU A 450 11.95 1.75 7.85
CA GLU A 450 11.95 2.21 6.46
C GLU A 450 12.87 3.43 6.26
N ARG A 451 13.09 4.25 7.30
CA ARG A 451 13.97 5.41 7.24
C ARG A 451 15.43 5.00 7.08
N LEU A 452 15.90 4.02 7.85
CA LEU A 452 17.26 3.50 7.73
C LEU A 452 17.46 2.89 6.34
N TRP A 453 16.46 2.16 5.85
CA TRP A 453 16.48 1.59 4.51
C TRP A 453 16.59 2.67 3.42
N MET A 454 15.77 3.72 3.46
CA MET A 454 15.84 4.83 2.48
C MET A 454 17.15 5.64 2.61
N LYS A 455 17.61 5.86 3.83
CA LYS A 455 18.86 6.60 4.10
C LYS A 455 20.08 5.92 3.48
N ALA A 456 20.10 4.58 3.41
CA ALA A 456 21.16 3.85 2.72
C ALA A 456 21.24 4.23 1.23
N PHE A 457 20.09 4.33 0.53
CA PHE A 457 20.05 4.77 -0.87
C PHE A 457 20.61 6.18 -1.07
N ALA A 458 20.43 7.08 -0.12
CA ALA A 458 21.03 8.41 -0.16
C ALA A 458 22.54 8.41 0.09
N GLY A 459 23.15 7.25 0.33
CA GLY A 459 24.58 7.10 0.59
C GLY A 459 25.02 7.58 1.97
N ARG A 460 24.09 7.58 2.92
CA ARG A 460 24.32 8.03 4.30
C ARG A 460 24.27 6.91 5.33
N GLY A 461 24.41 5.67 4.91
CA GLY A 461 24.39 4.51 5.79
C GLY A 461 24.65 3.20 5.06
N GLU A 462 24.82 2.13 5.81
CA GLU A 462 24.84 0.77 5.30
C GLU A 462 23.41 0.28 5.08
N LEU A 463 23.24 -0.67 4.17
CA LEU A 463 21.94 -1.30 3.93
C LEU A 463 21.59 -2.16 5.16
N PRO A 464 20.44 -1.93 5.83
CA PRO A 464 20.06 -2.65 7.03
C PRO A 464 19.59 -4.09 6.74
#